data_870b35f8bf3b1e61507f66c6e9621d13
#
_entry.id   870b35f8bf3b1e61507f66c6e9621d13
#
_cell.length_a   1.000
_cell.length_b   1.000
_cell.length_c   1.000
_cell.angle_alpha   90.00
_cell.angle_beta   90.00
_cell.angle_gamma   90.00
#
_symmetry.space_group_name_H-M   'P 1'
#
loop_
_entity.id
_entity.type
_entity.pdbx_description
1 polymer ?
#
loop_
_entity_poly.entity_id
_entity_poly.type
_entity_poly.pdbx_seq_one_letter_code
_entity_poly.pdbx_strand_id
1 'polypeptide(L)'
;MMRSGIMHGMVRGTFGLGACLLAVLGSAPSRQDTGIDSGRLALIDQAVGEAIAARQLPGAVVLAGRGDRVLWRKAYGSRAVGPPAEPMTLDTIFDLASLTKVVATAPAVMQLVEDGRIRLTDRVATYIPGFERYGKDAITIRDLLTHMSGLRPDVDLADDWLGRETAIKLAVEEVPAAPAGRRFVYSDINFFLLAEIVARVSKAPFETVVRDRIFRPLGMRETTFLPPASVLARIAPTEPCTPYGWPCQGPNMVLLRGVVHDPTARRMGGVAGHAGLFSTAADLAIYARMMLNGGAIGTARVLSPLSVARMTSPATPPGEANLRGFGWDLDSSYSANRGELLPLGSYGHTGFTGTSVWIDPATQLYIVFLSNRLHPDGKGDVTPLRARVSTIIASALTDVPASATAGTAFNRTRFESQIPPLPPPAPAAPVMTGIDVLRAENFKSLAGRRIGLVTNHTGRARDGAATIDLLAAAPNVTLVSLFSPEHGIRGVLDAKIASSMDERTKLPIHSLYGATNRPTTEMLAGIDTLVVDLQDIGTRFYTYMTTMAYVLEEAAARKLKVVVLDRPNPIGGVLIEGPALDQTAVGFTGYFPTMPIRHSLTMGELAKLFNEERKI
;
A
#
# COMPACT_ATOMS: atom_id res chain seq x y z
N MET A 1 76.55 1.31 37.57
CA MET A 1 76.90 1.70 38.99
C MET A 1 75.90 1.08 39.91
N MET A 2 76.36 0.12 40.64
CA MET A 2 76.28 -0.11 42.11
C MET A 2 74.87 -0.39 42.65
N ARG A 3 74.61 -1.65 42.97
CA ARG A 3 74.79 -2.41 44.26
C ARG A 3 73.59 -2.18 45.18
N SER A 4 72.88 -3.20 45.54
CA SER A 4 73.13 -4.29 46.49
C SER A 4 72.35 -4.10 47.78
N GLY A 5 71.71 -5.16 48.29
CA GLY A 5 71.38 -5.32 49.69
C GLY A 5 70.36 -6.43 50.00
N ILE A 6 70.92 -7.58 50.31
CA ILE A 6 70.32 -8.79 50.91
C ILE A 6 70.04 -8.54 52.40
N MET A 7 68.95 -9.11 52.99
CA MET A 7 69.12 -9.84 54.26
C MET A 7 67.93 -10.78 54.56
N HIS A 8 68.36 -11.95 55.07
CA HIS A 8 67.62 -13.13 55.54
C HIS A 8 66.93 -12.89 56.91
N GLY A 9 65.85 -13.59 57.13
CA GLY A 9 65.29 -13.81 58.44
C GLY A 9 64.43 -15.10 58.48
N MET A 10 65.06 -16.15 59.00
CA MET A 10 64.50 -17.47 59.23
C MET A 10 63.95 -17.55 60.64
N VAL A 11 62.69 -18.02 60.84
CA VAL A 11 62.23 -18.55 62.13
C VAL A 11 61.32 -19.80 61.90
N ARG A 12 61.66 -20.82 62.58
CA ARG A 12 61.01 -22.15 62.62
C ARG A 12 59.82 -22.22 63.59
N GLY A 13 58.90 -23.17 63.33
CA GLY A 13 58.11 -23.92 64.31
C GLY A 13 56.60 -23.85 64.05
N THR A 14 55.88 -24.84 63.94
CA THR A 14 55.53 -26.10 64.56
C THR A 14 54.29 -26.68 63.90
N PHE A 15 54.23 -28.00 63.84
CA PHE A 15 53.18 -28.82 63.27
C PHE A 15 51.81 -28.69 63.95
N GLY A 16 50.73 -28.63 63.09
CA GLY A 16 49.36 -28.85 63.50
C GLY A 16 48.63 -29.61 62.39
N LEU A 17 48.31 -30.91 62.59
CA LEU A 17 47.47 -31.71 61.75
C LEU A 17 46.06 -31.16 61.75
N GLY A 18 45.61 -30.61 60.61
CA GLY A 18 44.20 -30.25 60.32
C GLY A 18 43.74 -31.03 59.10
N ALA A 19 42.73 -31.90 59.24
CA ALA A 19 42.14 -32.71 58.22
C ALA A 19 41.50 -31.79 57.16
N CYS A 20 42.02 -31.79 55.91
CA CYS A 20 41.40 -31.15 54.78
C CYS A 20 40.27 -32.07 54.25
N LEU A 21 39.02 -31.68 54.50
CA LEU A 21 37.88 -32.12 53.68
C LEU A 21 38.01 -31.42 52.30
N LEU A 22 38.39 -32.18 51.27
CA LEU A 22 38.29 -31.79 49.88
C LEU A 22 36.80 -31.79 49.50
N ALA A 23 36.17 -30.60 49.55
CA ALA A 23 34.92 -30.36 48.85
C ALA A 23 35.23 -30.32 47.33
N VAL A 24 34.89 -31.42 46.64
CA VAL A 24 34.81 -31.40 45.17
C VAL A 24 33.65 -30.52 44.78
N LEU A 25 33.93 -29.24 44.58
CA LEU A 25 33.02 -28.35 43.83
C LEU A 25 33.03 -28.86 42.38
N GLY A 26 32.04 -29.67 42.06
CA GLY A 26 31.69 -29.99 40.69
C GLY A 26 31.40 -28.69 39.96
N SER A 27 32.31 -28.23 39.12
CA SER A 27 32.03 -27.17 38.15
C SER A 27 30.88 -27.67 37.27
N ALA A 28 29.69 -27.10 37.48
CA ALA A 28 28.61 -27.21 36.49
C ALA A 28 29.21 -26.83 35.12
N PRO A 29 28.94 -27.61 34.06
CA PRO A 29 29.42 -27.26 32.74
C PRO A 29 28.95 -25.82 32.46
N SER A 30 29.89 -24.95 32.19
CA SER A 30 29.58 -23.60 31.72
C SER A 30 28.68 -23.76 30.48
N ARG A 31 27.39 -23.41 30.62
CA ARG A 31 26.53 -23.23 29.46
C ARG A 31 27.30 -22.24 28.59
N GLN A 32 27.82 -22.71 27.45
CA GLN A 32 28.32 -21.81 26.43
C GLN A 32 27.15 -20.83 26.17
N ASP A 33 27.34 -19.56 26.53
CA ASP A 33 26.37 -18.52 26.25
C ASP A 33 26.29 -18.42 24.74
N THR A 34 25.26 -19.05 24.18
CA THR A 34 25.08 -19.16 22.73
C THR A 34 24.45 -17.89 22.17
N GLY A 35 24.23 -16.85 22.98
CA GLY A 35 23.50 -15.62 22.61
C GLY A 35 22.01 -15.85 22.33
N ILE A 36 21.47 -17.04 22.74
CA ILE A 36 20.09 -17.44 22.44
C ILE A 36 19.47 -18.17 23.62
N ASP A 37 18.28 -17.76 24.01
CA ASP A 37 17.38 -18.47 24.90
C ASP A 37 16.57 -19.52 24.12
N SER A 38 17.02 -20.75 24.10
CA SER A 38 16.34 -21.86 23.41
C SER A 38 14.97 -22.20 24.02
N GLY A 39 14.74 -21.89 25.30
CA GLY A 39 13.46 -22.09 25.96
C GLY A 39 12.37 -21.14 25.37
N ARG A 40 12.76 -19.91 25.02
CA ARG A 40 11.85 -18.98 24.34
C ARG A 40 11.52 -19.43 22.93
N LEU A 41 12.47 -19.99 22.19
CA LEU A 41 12.20 -20.49 20.84
C LEU A 41 11.14 -21.61 20.83
N ALA A 42 11.02 -22.39 21.89
CA ALA A 42 9.99 -23.43 22.01
C ALA A 42 8.56 -22.87 21.98
N LEU A 43 8.35 -21.58 22.28
CA LEU A 43 7.05 -20.91 22.15
C LEU A 43 6.56 -20.83 20.69
N ILE A 44 7.43 -21.02 19.70
CA ILE A 44 7.05 -21.11 18.29
C ILE A 44 6.16 -22.33 18.06
N ASP A 45 6.45 -23.45 18.73
CA ASP A 45 5.64 -24.68 18.63
C ASP A 45 4.20 -24.43 19.06
N GLN A 46 4.03 -23.73 20.18
CA GLN A 46 2.71 -23.35 20.68
C GLN A 46 2.01 -22.40 19.71
N ALA A 47 2.69 -21.33 19.27
CA ALA A 47 2.10 -20.33 18.39
C ALA A 47 1.60 -20.91 17.06
N VAL A 48 2.42 -21.78 16.43
CA VAL A 48 2.05 -22.40 15.16
C VAL A 48 0.97 -23.48 15.38
N GLY A 49 1.06 -24.26 16.47
CA GLY A 49 0.05 -25.27 16.83
C GLY A 49 -1.33 -24.67 17.05
N GLU A 50 -1.41 -23.55 17.78
CA GLU A 50 -2.67 -22.81 17.99
C GLU A 50 -3.26 -22.31 16.68
N ALA A 51 -2.45 -21.75 15.77
CA ALA A 51 -2.90 -21.25 14.49
C ALA A 51 -3.40 -22.38 13.55
N ILE A 52 -2.75 -23.56 13.57
CA ILE A 52 -3.22 -24.73 12.82
C ILE A 52 -4.56 -25.21 13.40
N ALA A 53 -4.67 -25.31 14.73
CA ALA A 53 -5.92 -25.69 15.39
C ALA A 53 -7.07 -24.72 15.08
N ALA A 54 -6.76 -23.42 14.95
CA ALA A 54 -7.69 -22.37 14.53
C ALA A 54 -7.94 -22.34 13.01
N ARG A 55 -7.38 -23.27 12.23
CA ARG A 55 -7.52 -23.36 10.77
C ARG A 55 -7.05 -22.10 10.01
N GLN A 56 -6.07 -21.37 10.56
CA GLN A 56 -5.47 -20.21 9.88
C GLN A 56 -4.46 -20.63 8.80
N LEU A 57 -3.95 -21.85 8.88
CA LEU A 57 -3.09 -22.48 7.88
C LEU A 57 -3.12 -24.00 8.07
N PRO A 58 -2.87 -24.79 7.02
CA PRO A 58 -2.75 -26.24 7.15
C PRO A 58 -1.41 -26.66 7.76
N GLY A 59 -0.37 -25.88 7.52
CA GLY A 59 0.98 -26.13 8.02
C GLY A 59 1.97 -25.06 7.60
N ALA A 60 3.19 -25.15 8.13
CA ALA A 60 4.26 -24.20 7.83
C ALA A 60 5.64 -24.84 7.95
N VAL A 61 6.63 -24.21 7.31
CA VAL A 61 8.06 -24.37 7.61
C VAL A 61 8.56 -23.05 8.18
N VAL A 62 9.10 -23.10 9.40
CA VAL A 62 9.71 -21.95 10.06
C VAL A 62 11.22 -22.20 10.16
N LEU A 63 12.00 -21.26 9.62
CA LEU A 63 13.46 -21.26 9.69
C LEU A 63 13.93 -19.89 10.16
N ALA A 64 14.73 -19.86 11.21
CA ALA A 64 15.41 -18.65 11.65
C ALA A 64 16.90 -18.94 11.83
N GLY A 65 17.72 -17.95 11.52
CA GLY A 65 19.15 -18.04 11.68
C GLY A 65 19.78 -16.71 12.02
N ARG A 66 21.01 -16.75 12.53
CA ARG A 66 21.82 -15.59 12.87
C ARG A 66 23.21 -15.76 12.26
N GLY A 67 23.57 -14.87 11.33
CA GLY A 67 24.76 -15.08 10.51
C GLY A 67 24.73 -16.45 9.83
N ASP A 68 25.76 -17.27 10.04
CA ASP A 68 25.84 -18.62 9.47
C ASP A 68 25.13 -19.71 10.30
N ARG A 69 24.65 -19.38 11.48
CA ARG A 69 24.07 -20.34 12.41
C ARG A 69 22.56 -20.40 12.26
N VAL A 70 22.01 -21.62 12.12
CA VAL A 70 20.56 -21.87 12.19
C VAL A 70 20.16 -21.94 13.66
N LEU A 71 19.19 -21.15 14.08
CA LEU A 71 18.64 -21.07 15.43
C LEU A 71 17.41 -21.95 15.61
N TRP A 72 16.58 -21.98 14.57
CA TRP A 72 15.33 -22.74 14.54
C TRP A 72 15.05 -23.26 13.13
N ARG A 73 14.63 -24.51 13.00
CA ARG A 73 14.21 -25.10 11.74
C ARG A 73 13.23 -26.23 12.00
N LYS A 74 11.94 -26.02 11.67
CA LYS A 74 10.91 -27.02 11.93
C LYS A 74 9.78 -26.92 10.91
N ALA A 75 9.22 -28.07 10.56
CA ALA A 75 8.00 -28.20 9.76
C ALA A 75 6.82 -28.54 10.69
N TYR A 76 5.66 -28.01 10.40
CA TYR A 76 4.44 -28.13 11.20
C TYR A 76 3.24 -28.50 10.33
N GLY A 77 2.36 -29.34 10.85
CA GLY A 77 1.09 -29.65 10.24
C GLY A 77 1.19 -30.38 8.90
N SER A 78 0.32 -30.05 7.98
CA SER A 78 0.16 -30.70 6.69
C SER A 78 0.53 -29.80 5.52
N ARG A 79 1.19 -30.37 4.53
CA ARG A 79 1.40 -29.75 3.21
C ARG A 79 0.10 -29.70 2.42
N ALA A 80 -0.69 -30.78 2.49
CA ALA A 80 -2.04 -30.81 1.96
C ALA A 80 -2.99 -31.45 2.98
N VAL A 81 -4.18 -30.86 3.11
CA VAL A 81 -5.29 -31.41 3.88
C VAL A 81 -6.24 -32.09 2.91
N GLY A 82 -6.58 -33.32 3.19
CA GLY A 82 -7.47 -34.13 2.34
C GLY A 82 -7.15 -35.62 2.54
N PRO A 83 -7.99 -36.54 2.05
CA PRO A 83 -7.69 -37.95 2.06
C PRO A 83 -6.83 -38.36 0.83
N PRO A 84 -5.57 -38.80 1.00
CA PRO A 84 -4.81 -38.80 2.25
C PRO A 84 -4.21 -37.41 2.55
N ALA A 85 -4.10 -37.05 3.84
CA ALA A 85 -3.36 -35.88 4.27
C ALA A 85 -1.85 -36.07 4.03
N GLU A 86 -1.18 -35.01 3.54
CA GLU A 86 0.26 -35.04 3.30
C GLU A 86 0.99 -34.23 4.40
N PRO A 87 1.96 -34.82 5.10
CA PRO A 87 2.67 -34.10 6.14
C PRO A 87 3.54 -32.97 5.53
N MET A 88 3.67 -31.85 6.25
CA MET A 88 4.64 -30.83 5.93
C MET A 88 6.05 -31.34 6.21
N THR A 89 6.98 -31.07 5.29
CA THR A 89 8.39 -31.47 5.40
C THR A 89 9.31 -30.26 5.24
N LEU A 90 10.54 -30.37 5.75
CA LEU A 90 11.53 -29.27 5.67
C LEU A 90 11.94 -28.93 4.23
N ASP A 91 11.79 -29.86 3.31
CA ASP A 91 12.09 -29.75 1.89
C ASP A 91 10.84 -29.41 1.04
N THR A 92 9.73 -29.08 1.68
CA THR A 92 8.53 -28.63 0.99
C THR A 92 8.83 -27.35 0.19
N ILE A 93 8.38 -27.35 -1.06
CA ILE A 93 8.50 -26.24 -2.00
C ILE A 93 7.21 -25.43 -1.96
N PHE A 94 7.32 -24.11 -1.91
CA PHE A 94 6.19 -23.20 -1.80
C PHE A 94 6.14 -22.23 -2.98
N ASP A 95 4.93 -21.90 -3.44
CA ASP A 95 4.71 -20.73 -4.26
C ASP A 95 4.99 -19.48 -3.41
N LEU A 96 6.02 -18.75 -3.79
CA LEU A 96 6.51 -17.59 -3.04
C LEU A 96 5.66 -16.34 -3.22
N ALA A 97 4.76 -16.31 -4.22
CA ALA A 97 3.99 -15.12 -4.56
C ALA A 97 4.90 -13.88 -4.65
N SER A 98 4.54 -12.80 -3.96
CA SER A 98 5.26 -11.52 -4.03
C SER A 98 6.70 -11.52 -3.49
N LEU A 99 7.16 -12.58 -2.82
CA LEU A 99 8.60 -12.70 -2.52
C LEU A 99 9.43 -12.76 -3.81
N THR A 100 8.83 -13.12 -4.94
CA THR A 100 9.45 -13.05 -6.28
C THR A 100 10.07 -11.66 -6.54
N LYS A 101 9.39 -10.59 -6.09
CA LYS A 101 9.85 -9.21 -6.27
C LYS A 101 11.24 -8.96 -5.69
N VAL A 102 11.47 -9.47 -4.49
CA VAL A 102 12.70 -9.21 -3.73
C VAL A 102 13.76 -10.30 -3.89
N VAL A 103 13.37 -11.52 -4.25
CA VAL A 103 14.31 -12.64 -4.43
C VAL A 103 14.82 -12.73 -5.87
N ALA A 104 14.02 -12.30 -6.85
CA ALA A 104 14.36 -12.38 -8.27
C ALA A 104 14.49 -11.01 -8.94
N THR A 105 13.43 -10.18 -8.90
CA THR A 105 13.31 -9.02 -9.78
C THR A 105 14.19 -7.85 -9.33
N ALA A 106 14.06 -7.41 -8.08
CA ALA A 106 14.85 -6.28 -7.59
C ALA A 106 16.36 -6.53 -7.66
N PRO A 107 16.91 -7.70 -7.25
CA PRO A 107 18.35 -7.96 -7.40
C PRO A 107 18.77 -8.04 -8.86
N ALA A 108 17.95 -8.57 -9.79
CA ALA A 108 18.30 -8.60 -11.21
C ALA A 108 18.38 -7.19 -11.82
N VAL A 109 17.45 -6.29 -11.43
CA VAL A 109 17.53 -4.87 -11.84
C VAL A 109 18.81 -4.23 -11.30
N MET A 110 19.13 -4.46 -10.02
CA MET A 110 20.32 -3.88 -9.40
C MET A 110 21.63 -4.42 -9.99
N GLN A 111 21.67 -5.68 -10.44
CA GLN A 111 22.82 -6.19 -11.20
C GLN A 111 23.03 -5.43 -12.52
N LEU A 112 21.93 -5.07 -13.21
CA LEU A 112 22.02 -4.26 -14.43
C LEU A 112 22.43 -2.80 -14.13
N VAL A 113 22.07 -2.29 -12.94
CA VAL A 113 22.57 -1.00 -12.45
C VAL A 113 24.08 -1.08 -12.17
N GLU A 114 24.56 -2.14 -11.53
CA GLU A 114 25.99 -2.38 -11.30
C GLU A 114 26.76 -2.53 -12.61
N ASP A 115 26.17 -3.18 -13.60
CA ASP A 115 26.73 -3.32 -14.95
C ASP A 115 26.72 -1.98 -15.74
N GLY A 116 26.17 -0.90 -15.20
CA GLY A 116 26.00 0.41 -15.86
C GLY A 116 25.03 0.40 -17.05
N ARG A 117 24.18 -0.61 -17.16
CA ARG A 117 23.26 -0.81 -18.29
C ARG A 117 21.87 -0.20 -18.04
N ILE A 118 21.53 0.08 -16.79
CA ILE A 118 20.30 0.74 -16.35
C ILE A 118 20.70 1.79 -15.30
N ARG A 119 20.04 2.95 -15.31
CA ARG A 119 20.08 3.91 -14.20
C ARG A 119 18.73 3.94 -13.50
N LEU A 120 18.73 4.13 -12.19
CA LEU A 120 17.50 4.24 -11.41
C LEU A 120 16.60 5.42 -11.84
N THR A 121 17.21 6.44 -12.45
CA THR A 121 16.54 7.63 -12.99
C THR A 121 16.12 7.49 -14.45
N ASP A 122 16.45 6.37 -15.11
CA ASP A 122 16.01 6.15 -16.48
C ASP A 122 14.49 6.01 -16.53
N ARG A 123 13.90 6.59 -17.57
CA ARG A 123 12.47 6.48 -17.84
C ARG A 123 12.14 5.08 -18.32
N VAL A 124 10.99 4.54 -17.86
CA VAL A 124 10.51 3.23 -18.31
C VAL A 124 10.32 3.18 -19.82
N ALA A 125 9.85 4.28 -20.41
CA ALA A 125 9.67 4.42 -21.86
C ALA A 125 10.96 4.22 -22.67
N THR A 126 12.15 4.42 -22.08
CA THR A 126 13.44 4.11 -22.72
C THR A 126 13.57 2.63 -23.09
N TYR A 127 12.97 1.76 -22.30
CA TYR A 127 13.08 0.31 -22.44
C TYR A 127 11.80 -0.33 -23.01
N ILE A 128 10.63 0.31 -22.80
CA ILE A 128 9.31 -0.16 -23.23
C ILE A 128 8.68 0.92 -24.12
N PRO A 129 8.85 0.83 -25.45
CA PRO A 129 8.28 1.81 -26.39
C PRO A 129 6.77 1.90 -26.26
N GLY A 130 6.23 3.12 -26.30
CA GLY A 130 4.81 3.42 -26.15
C GLY A 130 4.35 3.61 -24.70
N PHE A 131 5.21 3.31 -23.71
CA PHE A 131 4.86 3.45 -22.30
C PHE A 131 4.67 4.91 -21.87
N GLU A 132 5.21 5.88 -22.61
CA GLU A 132 5.09 7.31 -22.34
C GLU A 132 3.65 7.85 -22.39
N ARG A 133 2.71 7.09 -22.94
CA ARG A 133 1.31 7.48 -23.07
C ARG A 133 0.64 7.76 -21.72
N TYR A 134 -0.42 8.56 -21.75
CA TYR A 134 -1.28 8.85 -20.60
C TYR A 134 -0.54 9.44 -19.39
N GLY A 135 0.50 10.26 -19.63
CA GLY A 135 1.26 10.92 -18.58
C GLY A 135 2.26 10.03 -17.85
N LYS A 136 2.61 8.86 -18.42
CA LYS A 136 3.61 7.94 -17.86
C LYS A 136 5.06 8.24 -18.27
N ASP A 137 5.28 9.27 -19.07
CA ASP A 137 6.60 9.66 -19.56
C ASP A 137 7.63 9.97 -18.45
N ALA A 138 7.15 10.43 -17.29
CA ALA A 138 7.99 10.75 -16.14
C ALA A 138 8.33 9.53 -15.25
N ILE A 139 7.67 8.39 -15.42
CA ILE A 139 7.87 7.20 -14.55
C ILE A 139 9.27 6.63 -14.79
N THR A 140 10.02 6.47 -13.68
CA THR A 140 11.39 5.95 -13.67
C THR A 140 11.48 4.51 -13.16
N ILE A 141 12.63 3.87 -13.38
CA ILE A 141 12.96 2.56 -12.77
C ILE A 141 12.83 2.60 -11.24
N ARG A 142 13.27 3.71 -10.62
CA ARG A 142 13.11 3.91 -9.17
C ARG A 142 11.65 3.92 -8.74
N ASP A 143 10.77 4.59 -9.49
CA ASP A 143 9.35 4.67 -9.15
C ASP A 143 8.68 3.30 -9.20
N LEU A 144 9.07 2.46 -10.17
CA LEU A 144 8.61 1.07 -10.22
C LEU A 144 9.09 0.27 -9.00
N LEU A 145 10.38 0.33 -8.66
CA LEU A 145 10.99 -0.40 -7.53
C LEU A 145 10.42 -0.01 -6.16
N THR A 146 9.90 1.22 -6.03
CA THR A 146 9.38 1.76 -4.78
C THR A 146 7.85 1.81 -4.71
N HIS A 147 7.16 1.32 -5.73
CA HIS A 147 5.71 1.43 -5.87
C HIS A 147 5.18 2.88 -5.87
N MET A 148 6.00 3.80 -6.40
CA MET A 148 5.67 5.22 -6.53
C MET A 148 5.31 5.64 -7.96
N SER A 149 5.06 4.68 -8.85
CA SER A 149 4.71 4.94 -10.26
C SER A 149 3.33 5.56 -10.46
N GLY A 150 2.43 5.39 -9.51
CA GLY A 150 1.01 5.74 -9.65
C GLY A 150 0.18 4.74 -10.47
N LEU A 151 0.77 3.64 -10.95
CA LEU A 151 0.03 2.58 -11.65
C LEU A 151 -0.91 1.84 -10.70
N ARG A 152 -2.02 1.32 -11.23
CA ARG A 152 -2.97 0.50 -10.47
C ARG A 152 -2.30 -0.75 -9.87
N PRO A 153 -2.93 -1.40 -8.87
CA PRO A 153 -2.39 -2.62 -8.27
C PRO A 153 -2.10 -3.72 -9.27
N ASP A 154 -2.99 -3.93 -10.25
CA ASP A 154 -2.84 -4.94 -11.30
C ASP A 154 -3.59 -4.52 -12.57
N VAL A 155 -3.35 -5.23 -13.68
CA VAL A 155 -4.12 -5.11 -14.91
C VAL A 155 -5.51 -5.73 -14.75
N ASP A 156 -6.43 -5.35 -15.64
CA ASP A 156 -7.78 -5.88 -15.60
C ASP A 156 -7.79 -7.38 -15.94
N LEU A 157 -8.49 -8.15 -15.12
CA LEU A 157 -8.68 -9.59 -15.29
C LEU A 157 -10.08 -9.95 -15.80
N ALA A 158 -10.96 -8.96 -16.02
CA ALA A 158 -12.32 -9.20 -16.51
C ALA A 158 -12.33 -9.76 -17.94
N ASP A 159 -11.43 -9.27 -18.78
CA ASP A 159 -11.27 -9.76 -20.14
C ASP A 159 -10.38 -11.00 -20.20
N ASP A 160 -10.65 -11.87 -21.15
CA ASP A 160 -9.83 -13.05 -21.42
C ASP A 160 -8.60 -12.65 -22.24
N TRP A 161 -7.44 -12.71 -21.60
CA TRP A 161 -6.16 -12.47 -22.25
C TRP A 161 -5.11 -13.47 -21.79
N LEU A 162 -4.12 -13.74 -22.65
CA LEU A 162 -2.99 -14.63 -22.37
C LEU A 162 -1.69 -14.06 -22.96
N GLY A 163 -0.61 -14.46 -22.32
CA GLY A 163 0.75 -14.19 -22.78
C GLY A 163 1.35 -12.90 -22.18
N ARG A 164 2.66 -12.97 -22.00
CA ARG A 164 3.46 -11.85 -21.46
C ARG A 164 3.33 -10.59 -22.31
N GLU A 165 3.34 -10.72 -23.63
CA GLU A 165 3.22 -9.57 -24.54
C GLU A 165 1.90 -8.83 -24.37
N THR A 166 0.81 -9.56 -24.13
CA THR A 166 -0.51 -8.96 -23.89
C THR A 166 -0.51 -8.20 -22.56
N ALA A 167 0.07 -8.78 -21.48
CA ALA A 167 0.19 -8.08 -20.20
C ALA A 167 0.99 -6.76 -20.33
N ILE A 168 2.07 -6.78 -21.11
CA ILE A 168 2.87 -5.57 -21.36
C ILE A 168 2.07 -4.54 -22.16
N LYS A 169 1.29 -4.96 -23.16
CA LYS A 169 0.39 -4.05 -23.89
C LYS A 169 -0.65 -3.42 -22.97
N LEU A 170 -1.28 -4.21 -22.10
CA LEU A 170 -2.23 -3.70 -21.11
C LEU A 170 -1.56 -2.67 -20.18
N ALA A 171 -0.34 -2.93 -19.70
CA ALA A 171 0.40 -1.96 -18.89
C ALA A 171 0.79 -0.68 -19.67
N VAL A 172 1.05 -0.79 -20.97
CA VAL A 172 1.28 0.36 -21.85
C VAL A 172 0.02 1.21 -22.02
N GLU A 173 -1.15 0.57 -22.08
CA GLU A 173 -2.46 1.26 -22.19
C GLU A 173 -3.01 1.69 -20.81
N GLU A 174 -2.37 1.32 -19.70
CA GLU A 174 -2.80 1.69 -18.36
C GLU A 174 -2.75 3.19 -18.12
N VAL A 175 -3.79 3.74 -17.49
CA VAL A 175 -3.86 5.13 -17.06
C VAL A 175 -3.48 5.20 -15.58
N PRO A 176 -2.42 5.91 -15.19
CA PRO A 176 -2.01 6.00 -13.79
C PRO A 176 -3.09 6.64 -12.92
N ALA A 177 -3.31 6.09 -11.73
CA ALA A 177 -4.22 6.66 -10.73
C ALA A 177 -3.64 7.91 -10.02
N ALA A 178 -2.35 8.18 -10.18
CA ALA A 178 -1.66 9.35 -9.65
C ALA A 178 -0.38 9.64 -10.45
N PRO A 179 0.12 10.88 -10.47
CA PRO A 179 1.44 11.18 -11.02
C PRO A 179 2.56 10.43 -10.30
N ALA A 180 3.62 10.08 -11.03
CA ALA A 180 4.82 9.43 -10.48
C ALA A 180 5.39 10.21 -9.28
N GLY A 181 5.82 9.50 -8.25
CA GLY A 181 6.42 10.05 -7.03
C GLY A 181 5.43 10.70 -6.05
N ARG A 182 4.13 10.70 -6.31
CA ARG A 182 3.13 11.40 -5.49
C ARG A 182 2.39 10.52 -4.50
N ARG A 183 2.17 9.27 -4.83
CA ARG A 183 1.38 8.35 -4.00
C ARG A 183 1.96 6.94 -4.08
N PHE A 184 2.08 6.33 -2.92
CA PHE A 184 2.38 4.91 -2.83
C PHE A 184 1.15 4.09 -3.25
N VAL A 185 1.31 3.25 -4.28
CA VAL A 185 0.33 2.26 -4.71
C VAL A 185 1.08 0.95 -4.91
N TYR A 186 0.85 -0.03 -4.04
CA TYR A 186 1.43 -1.36 -4.24
C TYR A 186 0.92 -1.93 -5.55
N SER A 187 1.80 -2.10 -6.53
CA SER A 187 1.43 -2.44 -7.90
C SER A 187 2.27 -3.59 -8.44
N ASP A 188 1.60 -4.63 -8.87
CA ASP A 188 2.21 -5.79 -9.53
C ASP A 188 2.66 -5.45 -10.95
N ILE A 189 1.96 -4.51 -11.60
CA ILE A 189 2.35 -3.95 -12.91
C ILE A 189 3.80 -3.44 -12.87
N ASN A 190 4.20 -2.76 -11.81
CA ASN A 190 5.57 -2.27 -11.67
C ASN A 190 6.60 -3.38 -11.84
N PHE A 191 6.36 -4.52 -11.21
CA PHE A 191 7.36 -5.59 -11.15
C PHE A 191 7.38 -6.47 -12.39
N PHE A 192 6.25 -6.70 -13.06
CA PHE A 192 6.34 -7.40 -14.33
C PHE A 192 6.93 -6.50 -15.45
N LEU A 193 6.75 -5.16 -15.39
CA LEU A 193 7.48 -4.23 -16.25
C LEU A 193 8.98 -4.26 -15.97
N LEU A 194 9.41 -4.32 -14.70
CA LEU A 194 10.84 -4.46 -14.34
C LEU A 194 11.43 -5.78 -14.89
N ALA A 195 10.71 -6.89 -14.77
CA ALA A 195 11.15 -8.17 -15.34
C ALA A 195 11.27 -8.11 -16.87
N GLU A 196 10.33 -7.45 -17.55
CA GLU A 196 10.40 -7.21 -19.00
C GLU A 196 11.63 -6.37 -19.36
N ILE A 197 11.92 -5.31 -18.59
CA ILE A 197 13.11 -4.48 -18.80
C ILE A 197 14.39 -5.31 -18.60
N VAL A 198 14.44 -6.15 -17.55
CA VAL A 198 15.57 -7.06 -17.33
C VAL A 198 15.77 -7.98 -18.54
N ALA A 199 14.70 -8.58 -19.04
CA ALA A 199 14.78 -9.48 -20.19
C ALA A 199 15.27 -8.75 -21.46
N ARG A 200 14.73 -7.57 -21.76
CA ARG A 200 15.13 -6.76 -22.93
C ARG A 200 16.57 -6.33 -22.86
N VAL A 201 16.99 -5.77 -21.72
CA VAL A 201 18.36 -5.28 -21.54
C VAL A 201 19.36 -6.44 -21.54
N SER A 202 19.01 -7.58 -20.94
CA SER A 202 19.86 -8.78 -20.93
C SER A 202 19.85 -9.55 -22.24
N LYS A 203 18.87 -9.31 -23.11
CA LYS A 203 18.62 -10.08 -24.35
C LYS A 203 18.44 -11.58 -24.07
N ALA A 204 17.80 -11.91 -22.95
CA ALA A 204 17.56 -13.28 -22.51
C ALA A 204 16.25 -13.34 -21.71
N PRO A 205 15.55 -14.49 -21.67
CA PRO A 205 14.37 -14.66 -20.83
C PRO A 205 14.65 -14.35 -19.36
N PHE A 206 13.69 -13.70 -18.69
CA PHE A 206 13.87 -13.24 -17.31
C PHE A 206 14.25 -14.37 -16.36
N GLU A 207 13.58 -15.52 -16.45
CA GLU A 207 13.86 -16.71 -15.63
C GLU A 207 15.28 -17.26 -15.87
N THR A 208 15.81 -17.13 -17.07
CA THR A 208 17.18 -17.51 -17.39
C THR A 208 18.17 -16.55 -16.73
N VAL A 209 17.91 -15.26 -16.80
CA VAL A 209 18.78 -14.24 -16.17
C VAL A 209 18.88 -14.46 -14.67
N VAL A 210 17.75 -14.62 -13.97
CA VAL A 210 17.76 -14.77 -12.50
C VAL A 210 18.33 -16.12 -12.07
N ARG A 211 18.04 -17.19 -12.80
CA ARG A 211 18.62 -18.51 -12.56
C ARG A 211 20.16 -18.46 -12.66
N ASP A 212 20.69 -17.89 -13.72
CA ASP A 212 22.12 -17.96 -14.03
C ASP A 212 22.94 -16.91 -13.26
N ARG A 213 22.34 -15.75 -12.93
CA ARG A 213 23.04 -14.66 -12.22
C ARG A 213 22.78 -14.60 -10.72
N ILE A 214 21.72 -15.29 -10.21
CA ILE A 214 21.36 -15.22 -8.79
C ILE A 214 21.33 -16.63 -8.19
N PHE A 215 20.44 -17.50 -8.65
CA PHE A 215 20.15 -18.76 -7.96
C PHE A 215 21.29 -19.77 -8.07
N ARG A 216 21.80 -19.98 -9.27
CA ARG A 216 22.91 -20.94 -9.51
C ARG A 216 24.20 -20.54 -8.77
N PRO A 217 24.69 -19.29 -8.83
CA PRO A 217 25.85 -18.87 -8.06
C PRO A 217 25.72 -19.07 -6.56
N LEU A 218 24.51 -18.87 -6.00
CA LEU A 218 24.23 -19.06 -4.58
C LEU A 218 24.00 -20.53 -4.20
N GLY A 219 23.87 -21.43 -5.17
CA GLY A 219 23.52 -22.83 -4.91
C GLY A 219 22.06 -23.05 -4.48
N MET A 220 21.16 -22.13 -4.81
CA MET A 220 19.71 -22.24 -4.57
C MET A 220 19.07 -23.17 -5.60
N ARG A 221 19.18 -24.47 -5.36
CA ARG A 221 18.86 -25.51 -6.37
C ARG A 221 17.38 -25.79 -6.51
N GLU A 222 16.60 -25.46 -5.48
CA GLU A 222 15.17 -25.71 -5.39
C GLU A 222 14.34 -24.44 -5.72
N THR A 223 15.04 -23.38 -6.15
CA THR A 223 14.41 -22.10 -6.48
C THR A 223 14.26 -21.96 -7.99
N THR A 224 13.02 -21.91 -8.47
CA THR A 224 12.75 -21.88 -9.92
C THR A 224 11.37 -21.31 -10.22
N PHE A 225 11.21 -20.78 -11.43
CA PHE A 225 9.91 -20.64 -12.09
C PHE A 225 9.55 -21.99 -12.74
N LEU A 226 8.26 -22.25 -12.90
CA LEU A 226 7.75 -23.44 -13.60
C LEU A 226 8.42 -24.74 -13.10
N PRO A 227 8.20 -25.14 -11.84
CA PRO A 227 8.85 -26.30 -11.27
C PRO A 227 8.55 -27.56 -12.09
N PRO A 228 9.54 -28.44 -12.31
CA PRO A 228 9.35 -29.64 -13.12
C PRO A 228 8.43 -30.67 -12.43
N ALA A 229 7.79 -31.51 -13.23
CA ALA A 229 6.87 -32.54 -12.74
C ALA A 229 7.49 -33.46 -11.67
N SER A 230 8.80 -33.68 -11.71
CA SER A 230 9.54 -34.53 -10.75
C SER A 230 9.48 -34.05 -9.30
N VAL A 231 9.21 -32.76 -9.06
CA VAL A 231 9.13 -32.18 -7.70
C VAL A 231 7.71 -31.91 -7.24
N LEU A 232 6.67 -32.16 -8.07
CA LEU A 232 5.28 -31.85 -7.74
C LEU A 232 4.82 -32.42 -6.41
N ALA A 233 5.24 -33.64 -6.06
CA ALA A 233 4.91 -34.28 -4.79
C ALA A 233 5.43 -33.51 -3.57
N ARG A 234 6.44 -32.66 -3.74
CA ARG A 234 7.02 -31.83 -2.66
C ARG A 234 6.42 -30.41 -2.62
N ILE A 235 5.64 -30.03 -3.61
CA ILE A 235 5.06 -28.69 -3.68
C ILE A 235 3.81 -28.62 -2.81
N ALA A 236 3.75 -27.63 -1.94
CA ALA A 236 2.55 -27.29 -1.19
C ALA A 236 1.49 -26.70 -2.15
N PRO A 237 0.28 -27.31 -2.23
CA PRO A 237 -0.80 -26.74 -3.02
C PRO A 237 -1.28 -25.42 -2.39
N THR A 238 -1.88 -24.56 -3.20
CA THR A 238 -2.58 -23.37 -2.74
C THR A 238 -4.08 -23.63 -2.65
N GLU A 239 -4.89 -23.03 -3.47
CA GLU A 239 -6.35 -23.20 -3.44
C GLU A 239 -6.86 -23.81 -4.77
N PRO A 240 -8.13 -24.21 -4.84
CA PRO A 240 -8.75 -24.58 -6.09
C PRO A 240 -8.73 -23.43 -7.10
N CYS A 241 -8.58 -23.76 -8.37
CA CYS A 241 -8.65 -22.76 -9.41
C CYS A 241 -10.06 -22.17 -9.48
N THR A 242 -10.17 -20.86 -9.21
CA THR A 242 -11.43 -20.11 -9.29
C THR A 242 -11.60 -19.45 -10.65
N PRO A 243 -12.80 -18.92 -11.01
CA PRO A 243 -12.98 -18.15 -12.23
C PRO A 243 -12.00 -16.99 -12.39
N TYR A 244 -11.65 -16.31 -11.29
CA TYR A 244 -10.60 -15.26 -11.30
C TYR A 244 -9.19 -15.84 -11.48
N GLY A 245 -9.02 -17.12 -11.22
CA GLY A 245 -7.77 -17.84 -11.38
C GLY A 245 -7.58 -18.44 -12.79
N TRP A 246 -8.40 -18.07 -13.76
CA TRP A 246 -8.20 -18.46 -15.15
C TRP A 246 -6.78 -18.07 -15.64
N PRO A 247 -6.09 -18.85 -16.48
CA PRO A 247 -6.54 -20.11 -17.04
C PRO A 247 -6.38 -21.29 -16.08
N CYS A 248 -7.47 -22.00 -15.86
CA CYS A 248 -7.46 -23.30 -15.21
C CYS A 248 -7.24 -24.40 -16.26
N GLN A 249 -6.38 -25.38 -15.93
CA GLN A 249 -6.13 -26.48 -16.84
C GLN A 249 -7.20 -27.56 -16.68
N GLY A 250 -8.07 -27.65 -17.68
CA GLY A 250 -9.09 -28.68 -17.79
C GLY A 250 -10.29 -28.54 -16.84
N PRO A 251 -11.37 -29.26 -17.10
CA PRO A 251 -12.62 -29.12 -16.35
C PRO A 251 -12.57 -29.68 -14.93
N ASN A 252 -11.55 -30.47 -14.61
CA ASN A 252 -11.38 -31.14 -13.31
C ASN A 252 -10.17 -30.62 -12.51
N MET A 253 -9.56 -29.53 -12.91
CA MET A 253 -8.45 -29.01 -12.11
C MET A 253 -8.97 -28.37 -10.83
N VAL A 254 -8.81 -29.12 -9.77
CA VAL A 254 -9.39 -28.76 -8.49
C VAL A 254 -8.40 -27.97 -7.65
N LEU A 255 -7.08 -28.16 -7.82
CA LEU A 255 -6.09 -27.65 -6.89
C LEU A 255 -4.82 -27.15 -7.60
N LEU A 256 -4.42 -25.91 -7.34
CA LEU A 256 -3.19 -25.33 -7.86
C LEU A 256 -1.99 -25.90 -7.10
N ARG A 257 -1.20 -26.76 -7.76
CA ARG A 257 0.04 -27.35 -7.25
C ARG A 257 1.10 -27.31 -8.35
N GLY A 258 2.21 -26.62 -8.10
CA GLY A 258 3.26 -26.39 -9.10
C GLY A 258 2.87 -25.42 -10.21
N VAL A 259 1.70 -24.83 -10.09
CA VAL A 259 1.18 -23.76 -10.92
C VAL A 259 1.05 -22.50 -10.04
N VAL A 260 1.53 -21.37 -10.53
CA VAL A 260 1.50 -20.13 -9.78
C VAL A 260 0.07 -19.74 -9.38
N HIS A 261 -0.10 -19.34 -8.12
CA HIS A 261 -1.40 -18.90 -7.59
C HIS A 261 -1.87 -17.58 -8.22
N ASP A 262 -0.96 -16.63 -8.35
CA ASP A 262 -1.26 -15.31 -8.90
C ASP A 262 -1.86 -15.38 -10.30
N PRO A 263 -3.08 -14.83 -10.52
CA PRO A 263 -3.80 -15.01 -11.80
C PRO A 263 -3.13 -14.27 -12.95
N THR A 264 -2.55 -13.08 -12.72
CA THR A 264 -1.85 -12.31 -13.74
C THR A 264 -0.57 -13.02 -14.15
N ALA A 265 0.23 -13.50 -13.20
CA ALA A 265 1.44 -14.28 -13.48
C ALA A 265 1.10 -15.58 -14.22
N ARG A 266 -0.02 -16.24 -13.89
CA ARG A 266 -0.49 -17.45 -14.57
C ARG A 266 -0.88 -17.17 -16.03
N ARG A 267 -1.61 -16.09 -16.28
CA ARG A 267 -1.94 -15.63 -17.64
C ARG A 267 -0.69 -15.25 -18.45
N MET A 268 0.35 -14.76 -17.77
CA MET A 268 1.65 -14.49 -18.39
C MET A 268 2.49 -15.76 -18.66
N GLY A 269 1.98 -16.94 -18.38
CA GLY A 269 2.67 -18.22 -18.61
C GLY A 269 3.47 -18.72 -17.40
N GLY A 270 3.23 -18.20 -16.19
CA GLY A 270 3.84 -18.65 -14.94
C GLY A 270 5.19 -17.98 -14.60
N VAL A 271 5.68 -17.10 -15.47
CA VAL A 271 6.92 -16.35 -15.26
C VAL A 271 6.61 -14.86 -15.28
N ALA A 272 6.64 -14.24 -14.11
CA ALA A 272 6.42 -12.81 -13.98
C ALA A 272 7.32 -12.20 -12.89
N GLY A 273 7.58 -10.89 -12.96
CA GLY A 273 8.48 -10.23 -12.01
C GLY A 273 7.87 -10.00 -10.64
N HIS A 274 6.54 -10.07 -10.52
CA HIS A 274 5.82 -9.85 -9.27
C HIS A 274 5.48 -11.15 -8.53
N ALA A 275 5.36 -12.29 -9.25
CA ALA A 275 5.01 -13.60 -8.71
C ALA A 275 5.49 -14.73 -9.65
N GLY A 276 5.32 -16.01 -9.23
CA GLY A 276 5.62 -17.19 -10.02
C GLY A 276 6.88 -17.95 -9.60
N LEU A 277 7.65 -17.42 -8.66
CA LEU A 277 8.82 -18.12 -8.13
C LEU A 277 8.41 -19.15 -7.08
N PHE A 278 8.98 -20.33 -7.16
CA PHE A 278 8.85 -21.41 -6.18
C PHE A 278 10.18 -21.62 -5.47
N SER A 279 10.16 -21.95 -4.16
CA SER A 279 11.38 -22.18 -3.39
C SER A 279 11.11 -22.95 -2.09
N THR A 280 12.20 -23.29 -1.38
CA THR A 280 12.21 -23.88 -0.04
C THR A 280 12.71 -22.88 1.00
N ALA A 281 12.45 -23.17 2.28
CA ALA A 281 13.00 -22.37 3.37
C ALA A 281 14.54 -22.39 3.41
N ALA A 282 15.15 -23.50 3.01
CA ALA A 282 16.62 -23.64 2.97
C ALA A 282 17.25 -22.70 1.93
N ASP A 283 16.71 -22.65 0.72
CA ASP A 283 17.21 -21.75 -0.33
C ASP A 283 17.00 -20.28 0.04
N LEU A 284 15.85 -19.94 0.63
CA LEU A 284 15.61 -18.57 1.10
C LEU A 284 16.52 -18.17 2.27
N ALA A 285 16.95 -19.12 3.11
CA ALA A 285 17.96 -18.87 4.15
C ALA A 285 19.33 -18.56 3.52
N ILE A 286 19.70 -19.23 2.43
CA ILE A 286 20.92 -18.90 1.66
C ILE A 286 20.81 -17.48 1.12
N TYR A 287 19.67 -17.12 0.52
CA TYR A 287 19.44 -15.78 -0.01
C TYR A 287 19.51 -14.71 1.10
N ALA A 288 18.88 -14.96 2.24
CA ALA A 288 18.89 -14.02 3.37
C ALA A 288 20.31 -13.80 3.93
N ARG A 289 21.10 -14.87 4.02
CA ARG A 289 22.52 -14.77 4.42
C ARG A 289 23.35 -13.99 3.39
N MET A 290 23.12 -14.19 2.10
CA MET A 290 23.75 -13.39 1.05
C MET A 290 23.46 -11.91 1.26
N MET A 291 22.21 -11.54 1.55
CA MET A 291 21.82 -10.16 1.82
C MET A 291 22.52 -9.61 3.10
N LEU A 292 22.55 -10.38 4.19
CA LEU A 292 23.27 -10.00 5.43
C LEU A 292 24.76 -9.78 5.21
N ASN A 293 25.36 -10.57 4.34
CA ASN A 293 26.80 -10.50 4.02
C ASN A 293 27.12 -9.48 2.91
N GLY A 294 26.23 -8.52 2.68
CA GLY A 294 26.46 -7.45 1.70
C GLY A 294 26.50 -7.94 0.26
N GLY A 295 25.73 -8.96 -0.09
CA GLY A 295 25.51 -9.43 -1.45
C GLY A 295 26.36 -10.61 -1.89
N ALA A 296 27.04 -11.30 -0.96
CA ALA A 296 27.91 -12.44 -1.27
C ALA A 296 27.79 -13.58 -0.26
N ILE A 297 28.08 -14.81 -0.70
CA ILE A 297 28.31 -15.99 0.16
C ILE A 297 29.54 -16.70 -0.34
N GLY A 298 30.54 -16.92 0.54
CA GLY A 298 31.81 -17.50 0.13
C GLY A 298 32.44 -16.72 -1.02
N THR A 299 32.69 -17.39 -2.14
CA THR A 299 33.23 -16.75 -3.36
C THR A 299 32.14 -16.24 -4.32
N ALA A 300 30.88 -16.61 -4.08
CA ALA A 300 29.76 -16.20 -4.92
C ALA A 300 29.28 -14.80 -4.54
N ARG A 301 29.50 -13.84 -5.44
CA ARG A 301 28.99 -12.48 -5.32
C ARG A 301 27.84 -12.25 -6.31
N VAL A 302 26.67 -11.93 -5.80
CA VAL A 302 25.47 -11.61 -6.58
C VAL A 302 25.26 -10.10 -6.68
N LEU A 303 25.54 -9.36 -5.59
CA LEU A 303 25.42 -7.90 -5.52
C LEU A 303 26.66 -7.31 -4.83
N SER A 304 26.88 -6.02 -5.01
CA SER A 304 27.86 -5.26 -4.21
C SER A 304 27.25 -4.87 -2.85
N PRO A 305 28.09 -4.64 -1.83
CA PRO A 305 27.60 -4.12 -0.54
C PRO A 305 26.86 -2.78 -0.69
N LEU A 306 27.26 -1.93 -1.61
CA LEU A 306 26.60 -0.66 -1.88
C LEU A 306 25.21 -0.86 -2.51
N SER A 307 25.04 -1.85 -3.37
CA SER A 307 23.72 -2.18 -3.95
C SER A 307 22.79 -2.73 -2.88
N VAL A 308 23.26 -3.64 -2.02
CA VAL A 308 22.48 -4.14 -0.90
C VAL A 308 22.04 -2.99 0.02
N ALA A 309 22.99 -2.15 0.44
CA ALA A 309 22.68 -0.98 1.27
C ALA A 309 21.67 -0.05 0.57
N ARG A 310 21.81 0.20 -0.73
CA ARG A 310 20.89 1.03 -1.49
C ARG A 310 19.49 0.43 -1.61
N MET A 311 19.39 -0.89 -1.79
CA MET A 311 18.11 -1.61 -1.88
C MET A 311 17.35 -1.60 -0.57
N THR A 312 18.05 -1.67 0.55
CA THR A 312 17.48 -1.83 1.89
C THR A 312 17.43 -0.55 2.71
N SER A 313 17.75 0.58 2.09
CA SER A 313 17.58 1.93 2.66
C SER A 313 16.29 2.59 2.16
N PRO A 314 15.74 3.55 2.90
CA PRO A 314 14.56 4.30 2.47
C PRO A 314 14.74 4.93 1.09
N ALA A 315 13.80 4.67 0.21
CA ALA A 315 13.83 5.14 -1.17
C ALA A 315 12.52 5.80 -1.62
N THR A 316 11.43 5.64 -0.85
CA THR A 316 10.20 6.42 -1.01
C THR A 316 10.44 7.89 -0.66
N PRO A 317 9.69 8.84 -1.25
CA PRO A 317 9.86 10.26 -0.99
C PRO A 317 9.68 10.61 0.50
N PRO A 318 10.33 11.68 0.98
CA PRO A 318 10.09 12.22 2.31
C PRO A 318 8.61 12.54 2.53
N GLY A 319 8.08 12.16 3.70
CA GLY A 319 6.65 12.36 4.03
C GLY A 319 5.73 11.24 3.55
N GLU A 320 6.21 10.28 2.74
CA GLU A 320 5.44 9.08 2.42
C GLU A 320 5.34 8.16 3.64
N ALA A 321 4.11 7.77 3.97
CA ALA A 321 3.84 6.95 5.14
C ALA A 321 4.41 5.53 5.03
N ASN A 322 4.56 5.03 3.82
CA ASN A 322 5.07 3.69 3.56
C ASN A 322 6.55 3.77 3.20
N LEU A 323 7.42 3.47 4.15
CA LEU A 323 8.86 3.43 3.91
C LEU A 323 9.24 2.15 3.18
N ARG A 324 9.69 2.31 1.95
CA ARG A 324 10.15 1.22 1.09
C ARG A 324 11.57 1.44 0.63
N GLY A 325 12.31 0.34 0.55
CA GLY A 325 13.53 0.24 -0.25
C GLY A 325 13.21 -0.17 -1.69
N PHE A 326 14.19 -0.64 -2.44
CA PHE A 326 13.95 -1.15 -3.78
C PHE A 326 13.38 -2.57 -3.71
N GLY A 327 12.06 -2.67 -3.84
CA GLY A 327 11.27 -3.88 -3.61
C GLY A 327 11.02 -4.20 -2.14
N TRP A 328 11.95 -3.90 -1.26
CA TRP A 328 11.89 -4.26 0.16
C TRP A 328 10.93 -3.38 0.96
N ASP A 329 10.22 -3.99 1.87
CA ASP A 329 9.43 -3.33 2.90
C ASP A 329 10.33 -3.01 4.11
N LEU A 330 10.25 -1.77 4.60
CA LEU A 330 11.03 -1.30 5.75
C LEU A 330 10.13 -0.95 6.92
N ASP A 331 9.14 -0.08 6.68
CA ASP A 331 8.12 0.31 7.65
C ASP A 331 6.87 0.83 6.94
N SER A 332 5.88 -0.02 6.80
CA SER A 332 4.65 0.27 6.08
C SER A 332 3.48 -0.53 6.66
N SER A 333 2.29 -0.37 6.10
CA SER A 333 1.13 -1.20 6.44
C SER A 333 1.33 -2.70 6.16
N TYR A 334 2.38 -3.08 5.41
CA TYR A 334 2.74 -4.46 5.09
C TYR A 334 3.78 -5.07 6.02
N SER A 335 4.32 -4.31 6.99
CA SER A 335 5.45 -4.71 7.85
C SER A 335 5.05 -5.56 9.07
N ALA A 336 3.80 -6.00 9.18
CA ALA A 336 3.34 -6.77 10.35
C ALA A 336 4.21 -8.00 10.66
N ASN A 337 4.79 -8.64 9.65
CA ASN A 337 5.68 -9.79 9.80
C ASN A 337 7.05 -9.45 10.42
N ARG A 338 7.41 -8.18 10.61
CA ARG A 338 8.55 -7.74 11.43
C ARG A 338 8.36 -8.13 12.90
N GLY A 339 7.12 -8.19 13.38
CA GLY A 339 6.81 -8.34 14.80
C GLY A 339 7.10 -7.04 15.57
N GLU A 340 7.08 -7.16 16.90
CA GLU A 340 7.12 -6.01 17.82
C GLU A 340 8.54 -5.59 18.24
N LEU A 341 9.54 -6.44 18.02
CA LEU A 341 10.87 -6.25 18.62
C LEU A 341 12.00 -5.98 17.62
N LEU A 342 11.82 -6.34 16.35
CA LEU A 342 12.86 -6.07 15.36
C LEU A 342 12.90 -4.55 15.02
N PRO A 343 14.11 -3.96 14.94
CA PRO A 343 14.29 -2.53 14.80
C PRO A 343 13.91 -2.02 13.41
N LEU A 344 13.65 -0.73 13.31
CA LEU A 344 13.75 -0.01 12.04
C LEU A 344 15.19 -0.13 11.51
N GLY A 345 15.33 -0.37 10.21
CA GLY A 345 16.61 -0.75 9.59
C GLY A 345 16.66 -2.24 9.26
N SER A 346 15.78 -3.05 9.88
CA SER A 346 15.42 -4.36 9.38
C SER A 346 14.46 -4.23 8.18
N TYR A 347 14.42 -5.23 7.33
CA TYR A 347 13.62 -5.22 6.11
C TYR A 347 13.10 -6.61 5.76
N GLY A 348 12.03 -6.64 5.00
CA GLY A 348 11.43 -7.92 4.61
C GLY A 348 10.42 -7.78 3.48
N HIS A 349 9.70 -8.85 3.25
CA HIS A 349 8.55 -8.89 2.35
C HIS A 349 7.64 -10.08 2.67
N THR A 350 6.38 -9.96 2.27
CA THR A 350 5.38 -11.04 2.39
C THR A 350 4.96 -11.54 1.02
N GLY A 351 4.48 -12.79 0.97
CA GLY A 351 3.78 -13.38 -0.17
C GLY A 351 2.33 -13.68 0.18
N PHE A 352 1.45 -13.47 -0.78
CA PHE A 352 0.00 -13.65 -0.60
C PHE A 352 -0.38 -15.07 -0.21
N THR A 353 0.36 -16.06 -0.70
CA THR A 353 0.19 -17.49 -0.39
C THR A 353 0.47 -17.87 1.07
N GLY A 354 1.06 -16.96 1.84
CA GLY A 354 1.37 -17.17 3.27
C GLY A 354 2.87 -17.22 3.57
N THR A 355 3.70 -16.80 2.63
CA THR A 355 5.16 -16.78 2.73
C THR A 355 5.67 -15.44 3.25
N SER A 356 6.82 -15.42 3.93
CA SER A 356 7.53 -14.19 4.29
C SER A 356 9.01 -14.43 4.57
N VAL A 357 9.80 -13.39 4.35
CA VAL A 357 11.20 -13.28 4.78
C VAL A 357 11.37 -11.93 5.48
N TRP A 358 12.07 -11.96 6.63
CA TRP A 358 12.48 -10.75 7.33
C TRP A 358 13.96 -10.85 7.72
N ILE A 359 14.71 -9.77 7.54
CA ILE A 359 16.17 -9.72 7.70
C ILE A 359 16.53 -8.51 8.55
N ASP A 360 17.30 -8.72 9.61
CA ASP A 360 17.80 -7.66 10.47
C ASP A 360 19.33 -7.61 10.47
N PRO A 361 19.94 -6.62 9.77
CA PRO A 361 21.38 -6.47 9.73
C PRO A 361 22.01 -6.17 11.11
N ALA A 362 21.28 -5.49 12.01
CA ALA A 362 21.82 -5.08 13.30
C ALA A 362 22.09 -6.27 14.23
N THR A 363 21.21 -7.26 14.23
CA THR A 363 21.36 -8.50 15.00
C THR A 363 21.88 -9.68 14.17
N GLN A 364 22.09 -9.48 12.86
CA GLN A 364 22.42 -10.55 11.90
C GLN A 364 21.36 -11.65 11.82
N LEU A 365 20.11 -11.32 12.18
CA LEU A 365 18.98 -12.25 12.22
C LEU A 365 18.30 -12.31 10.86
N TYR A 366 17.86 -13.50 10.47
CA TYR A 366 16.90 -13.70 9.39
C TYR A 366 15.83 -14.70 9.79
N ILE A 367 14.62 -14.47 9.31
CA ILE A 367 13.43 -15.27 9.60
C ILE A 367 12.76 -15.60 8.27
N VAL A 368 12.60 -16.87 7.98
CA VAL A 368 11.86 -17.40 6.84
C VAL A 368 10.65 -18.14 7.37
N PHE A 369 9.47 -17.67 7.02
CA PHE A 369 8.20 -18.32 7.35
C PHE A 369 7.48 -18.68 6.05
N LEU A 370 7.32 -19.96 5.76
CA LEU A 370 6.65 -20.45 4.58
C LEU A 370 5.41 -21.26 4.96
N SER A 371 4.27 -20.87 4.45
CA SER A 371 3.02 -21.63 4.58
C SER A 371 2.22 -21.54 3.27
N ASN A 372 1.24 -22.41 3.14
CA ASN A 372 0.24 -22.37 2.07
C ASN A 372 -1.13 -22.05 2.66
N ARG A 373 -1.25 -20.88 3.34
CA ARG A 373 -2.45 -20.47 4.05
C ARG A 373 -3.74 -20.52 3.23
N LEU A 374 -3.61 -20.40 1.92
CA LEU A 374 -4.75 -20.45 0.99
C LEU A 374 -5.34 -21.85 0.84
N HIS A 375 -4.58 -22.89 1.22
CA HIS A 375 -5.06 -24.25 1.17
C HIS A 375 -5.93 -24.59 2.39
N PRO A 376 -7.12 -25.20 2.23
CA PRO A 376 -7.71 -25.69 0.96
C PRO A 376 -8.68 -24.73 0.28
N ASP A 377 -9.10 -23.63 0.91
CA ASP A 377 -10.30 -22.86 0.53
C ASP A 377 -10.10 -21.33 0.45
N GLY A 378 -8.87 -20.87 0.44
CA GLY A 378 -8.52 -19.45 0.30
C GLY A 378 -8.65 -18.59 1.57
N LYS A 379 -9.11 -19.14 2.71
CA LYS A 379 -9.57 -18.34 3.86
C LYS A 379 -8.55 -18.08 4.97
N GLY A 380 -7.41 -18.76 4.97
CA GLY A 380 -6.42 -18.61 6.05
C GLY A 380 -5.83 -17.20 6.17
N ASP A 381 -5.53 -16.77 7.40
CA ASP A 381 -4.73 -15.56 7.67
C ASP A 381 -3.58 -15.87 8.61
N VAL A 382 -2.36 -15.66 8.12
CA VAL A 382 -1.12 -15.90 8.87
C VAL A 382 -0.43 -14.60 9.29
N THR A 383 -1.03 -13.45 9.05
CA THR A 383 -0.44 -12.15 9.39
C THR A 383 -0.14 -12.02 10.89
N PRO A 384 -1.09 -12.32 11.81
CA PRO A 384 -0.80 -12.29 13.25
C PRO A 384 0.23 -13.34 13.66
N LEU A 385 0.19 -14.54 13.07
CA LEU A 385 1.14 -15.59 13.37
C LEU A 385 2.57 -15.22 12.97
N ARG A 386 2.78 -14.67 11.77
CA ARG A 386 4.10 -14.21 11.32
C ARG A 386 4.68 -13.16 12.27
N ALA A 387 3.87 -12.19 12.70
CA ALA A 387 4.25 -11.18 13.68
C ALA A 387 4.67 -11.81 15.02
N ARG A 388 3.85 -12.74 15.54
CA ARG A 388 4.12 -13.46 16.79
C ARG A 388 5.41 -14.30 16.72
N VAL A 389 5.62 -15.02 15.63
CA VAL A 389 6.83 -15.83 15.41
C VAL A 389 8.07 -14.94 15.37
N SER A 390 8.05 -13.84 14.64
CA SER A 390 9.17 -12.88 14.58
C SER A 390 9.46 -12.27 15.96
N THR A 391 8.42 -11.91 16.72
CA THR A 391 8.56 -11.38 18.08
C THR A 391 9.20 -12.43 19.03
N ILE A 392 8.76 -13.69 18.97
CA ILE A 392 9.33 -14.77 19.79
C ILE A 392 10.80 -14.96 19.46
N ILE A 393 11.16 -15.03 18.18
CA ILE A 393 12.55 -15.24 17.74
C ILE A 393 13.43 -14.06 18.18
N ALA A 394 12.98 -12.84 17.97
CA ALA A 394 13.72 -11.64 18.40
C ALA A 394 13.90 -11.61 19.94
N SER A 395 12.86 -12.00 20.70
CA SER A 395 12.92 -12.03 22.17
C SER A 395 13.85 -13.12 22.73
N ALA A 396 14.24 -14.10 21.91
CA ALA A 396 15.17 -15.15 22.31
C ALA A 396 16.64 -14.73 22.21
N LEU A 397 16.96 -13.57 21.62
CA LEU A 397 18.31 -13.02 21.56
C LEU A 397 18.73 -12.52 22.94
N THR A 398 19.89 -12.98 23.46
CA THR A 398 20.42 -12.58 24.77
C THR A 398 21.63 -11.66 24.70
N ASP A 399 22.29 -11.58 23.53
CA ASP A 399 23.49 -10.78 23.26
C ASP A 399 23.27 -9.79 22.13
N VAL A 400 22.31 -8.90 22.30
CA VAL A 400 21.95 -7.91 21.28
C VAL A 400 22.91 -6.72 21.32
N PRO A 401 23.51 -6.28 20.19
CA PRO A 401 24.40 -5.12 20.19
C PRO A 401 23.63 -3.82 20.52
N ALA A 402 24.33 -2.87 21.15
CA ALA A 402 23.72 -1.60 21.55
C ALA A 402 23.10 -0.82 20.38
N SER A 403 23.63 -0.98 19.16
CA SER A 403 23.05 -0.39 17.94
C SER A 403 21.66 -0.94 17.63
N ALA A 404 21.42 -2.24 17.89
CA ALA A 404 20.11 -2.86 17.67
C ALA A 404 19.11 -2.42 18.75
N THR A 405 19.52 -2.32 20.02
CA THR A 405 18.63 -1.82 21.08
C THR A 405 18.29 -0.34 20.89
N ALA A 406 19.24 0.47 20.44
CA ALA A 406 18.99 1.85 20.03
C ALA A 406 18.03 1.92 18.84
N GLY A 407 18.17 1.02 17.88
CA GLY A 407 17.28 0.89 16.71
C GLY A 407 15.86 0.47 17.07
N THR A 408 15.69 -0.39 18.08
CA THR A 408 14.37 -0.80 18.56
C THR A 408 13.62 0.35 19.25
N ALA A 409 14.35 1.20 19.97
CA ALA A 409 13.84 2.45 20.52
C ALA A 409 13.68 3.56 19.45
N PHE A 410 14.17 3.33 18.25
CA PHE A 410 14.10 4.23 17.11
C PHE A 410 12.71 4.17 16.53
N ASN A 411 11.89 5.14 16.88
CA ASN A 411 10.57 5.29 16.29
C ASN A 411 10.66 5.97 14.92
N ARG A 412 9.59 5.87 14.17
CA ARG A 412 9.40 6.51 12.87
C ARG A 412 9.77 8.00 12.89
N THR A 413 9.39 8.71 13.94
CA THR A 413 9.66 10.15 14.11
C THR A 413 11.15 10.46 14.06
N ARG A 414 12.00 9.64 14.72
CA ARG A 414 13.45 9.81 14.69
C ARG A 414 14.03 9.50 13.32
N PHE A 415 13.50 8.50 12.64
CA PHE A 415 13.91 8.15 11.29
C PHE A 415 13.53 9.25 10.29
N GLU A 416 12.32 9.76 10.39
CA GLU A 416 11.84 10.88 9.58
C GLU A 416 12.63 12.17 9.88
N SER A 417 13.12 12.37 11.09
CA SER A 417 13.95 13.54 11.43
C SER A 417 15.33 13.53 10.76
N GLN A 418 15.79 12.39 10.25
CA GLN A 418 17.02 12.30 9.45
C GLN A 418 16.78 12.57 7.95
N ILE A 419 15.52 12.57 7.54
CA ILE A 419 15.11 13.01 6.21
C ILE A 419 14.81 14.51 6.37
N PRO A 420 15.45 15.40 5.58
CA PRO A 420 15.09 16.82 5.62
C PRO A 420 13.58 16.95 5.47
N PRO A 421 12.88 17.63 6.39
CA PRO A 421 11.47 17.83 6.23
C PRO A 421 11.23 18.47 4.86
N LEU A 422 10.22 17.94 4.14
CA LEU A 422 9.70 18.71 3.02
C LEU A 422 9.46 20.13 3.54
N PRO A 423 9.89 21.16 2.82
CA PRO A 423 9.47 22.51 3.18
C PRO A 423 7.96 22.44 3.37
N PRO A 424 7.42 22.96 4.48
CA PRO A 424 5.99 22.97 4.67
C PRO A 424 5.37 23.49 3.37
N PRO A 425 4.32 22.87 2.86
CA PRO A 425 3.62 23.42 1.72
C PRO A 425 3.41 24.89 2.06
N ALA A 426 3.84 25.80 1.16
CA ALA A 426 3.63 27.23 1.36
C ALA A 426 2.18 27.37 1.85
N PRO A 427 1.95 28.09 2.97
CA PRO A 427 0.61 28.18 3.52
C PRO A 427 -0.31 28.50 2.36
N ALA A 428 -1.19 27.55 2.02
CA ALA A 428 -2.11 27.74 0.93
C ALA A 428 -2.83 29.04 1.24
N ALA A 429 -2.75 30.01 0.33
CA ALA A 429 -3.48 31.26 0.50
C ALA A 429 -4.91 30.86 0.85
N PRO A 430 -5.49 31.42 1.91
CA PRO A 430 -6.79 30.96 2.39
C PRO A 430 -7.78 31.06 1.24
N VAL A 431 -8.33 29.92 0.84
CA VAL A 431 -9.30 29.85 -0.25
C VAL A 431 -10.51 30.70 0.14
N MET A 432 -10.78 31.73 -0.64
CA MET A 432 -12.00 32.52 -0.52
C MET A 432 -13.15 31.78 -1.19
N THR A 433 -14.22 31.52 -0.44
CA THR A 433 -15.46 30.98 -1.03
C THR A 433 -16.18 32.06 -1.82
N GLY A 434 -17.11 31.67 -2.71
CA GLY A 434 -17.84 32.66 -3.54
C GLY A 434 -18.54 33.72 -2.72
N ILE A 435 -19.10 33.39 -1.55
CA ILE A 435 -19.74 34.37 -0.66
C ILE A 435 -18.72 35.32 0.00
N ASP A 436 -17.50 34.83 0.31
CA ASP A 436 -16.44 35.68 0.87
C ASP A 436 -15.97 36.71 -0.19
N VAL A 437 -15.82 36.30 -1.44
CA VAL A 437 -15.47 37.17 -2.56
C VAL A 437 -16.58 38.21 -2.78
N LEU A 438 -17.83 37.76 -2.85
CA LEU A 438 -18.99 38.65 -3.04
C LEU A 438 -19.09 39.71 -1.94
N ARG A 439 -18.83 39.33 -0.69
CA ARG A 439 -18.78 40.22 0.46
C ARG A 439 -17.62 41.22 0.37
N ALA A 440 -16.42 40.76 -0.02
CA ALA A 440 -15.26 41.62 -0.20
C ALA A 440 -15.46 42.68 -1.29
N GLU A 441 -16.26 42.37 -2.31
CA GLU A 441 -16.65 43.28 -3.38
C GLU A 441 -17.89 44.15 -3.00
N ASN A 442 -18.32 44.11 -1.76
CA ASN A 442 -19.50 44.80 -1.27
C ASN A 442 -20.75 44.49 -2.11
N PHE A 443 -20.92 43.23 -2.51
CA PHE A 443 -22.03 42.69 -3.30
C PHE A 443 -22.25 43.38 -4.65
N LYS A 444 -21.23 44.02 -5.21
CA LYS A 444 -21.29 44.84 -6.45
C LYS A 444 -21.85 44.07 -7.65
N SER A 445 -21.50 42.78 -7.78
CA SER A 445 -21.97 41.96 -8.90
C SER A 445 -23.46 41.62 -8.85
N LEU A 446 -24.12 41.81 -7.69
CA LEU A 446 -25.57 41.64 -7.51
C LEU A 446 -26.33 42.97 -7.33
N ALA A 447 -25.64 44.12 -7.44
CA ALA A 447 -26.28 45.42 -7.23
C ALA A 447 -27.44 45.65 -8.18
N GLY A 448 -28.58 46.12 -7.63
CA GLY A 448 -29.83 46.38 -8.37
C GLY A 448 -30.61 45.11 -8.73
N ARG A 449 -30.16 43.93 -8.31
CA ARG A 449 -30.81 42.67 -8.64
C ARG A 449 -31.88 42.28 -7.63
N ARG A 450 -32.92 41.61 -8.17
CA ARG A 450 -33.96 40.92 -7.37
C ARG A 450 -33.63 39.43 -7.38
N ILE A 451 -33.08 38.95 -6.28
CA ILE A 451 -32.48 37.60 -6.23
C ILE A 451 -33.36 36.56 -5.51
N GLY A 452 -33.34 35.34 -6.03
CA GLY A 452 -33.73 34.13 -5.33
C GLY A 452 -32.48 33.37 -4.91
N LEU A 453 -32.37 32.98 -3.63
CA LEU A 453 -31.21 32.27 -3.12
C LEU A 453 -31.50 30.78 -2.94
N VAL A 454 -30.78 29.91 -3.65
CA VAL A 454 -30.78 28.47 -3.50
C VAL A 454 -29.66 28.10 -2.53
N THR A 455 -29.99 27.67 -1.30
CA THR A 455 -29.02 27.40 -0.26
C THR A 455 -29.58 26.51 0.82
N ASN A 456 -28.69 26.07 1.71
CA ASN A 456 -29.02 25.37 2.95
C ASN A 456 -28.04 25.77 4.06
N HIS A 457 -27.96 24.98 5.14
CA HIS A 457 -27.06 25.20 6.27
C HIS A 457 -25.57 25.26 5.90
N THR A 458 -25.16 24.74 4.74
CA THR A 458 -23.78 24.77 4.26
C THR A 458 -23.40 26.12 3.64
N GLY A 459 -24.37 26.95 3.26
CA GLY A 459 -24.18 28.30 2.72
C GLY A 459 -23.71 29.27 3.79
N ARG A 460 -22.38 29.30 4.04
CA ARG A 460 -21.74 30.15 5.06
C ARG A 460 -20.46 30.76 4.55
N ALA A 461 -20.19 31.97 4.99
CA ALA A 461 -18.88 32.60 4.86
C ALA A 461 -17.86 31.93 5.82
N ARG A 462 -16.58 32.17 5.64
CA ARG A 462 -15.50 31.60 6.45
C ARG A 462 -15.58 31.95 7.94
N ASP A 463 -16.15 33.10 8.29
CA ASP A 463 -16.42 33.51 9.67
C ASP A 463 -17.67 32.87 10.29
N GLY A 464 -18.34 31.99 9.52
CA GLY A 464 -19.54 31.28 9.95
C GLY A 464 -20.85 32.05 9.69
N ALA A 465 -20.82 33.28 9.18
CA ALA A 465 -22.03 34.03 8.85
C ALA A 465 -22.82 33.34 7.75
N ALA A 466 -24.14 33.17 7.92
CA ALA A 466 -24.99 32.53 6.93
C ALA A 466 -25.17 33.41 5.69
N THR A 467 -25.05 32.81 4.51
CA THR A 467 -25.25 33.52 3.23
C THR A 467 -26.61 34.20 3.12
N ILE A 468 -27.64 33.58 3.70
CA ILE A 468 -28.99 34.18 3.77
C ILE A 468 -28.94 35.53 4.47
N ASP A 469 -28.31 35.61 5.63
CA ASP A 469 -28.25 36.79 6.46
C ASP A 469 -27.39 37.90 5.79
N LEU A 470 -26.29 37.48 5.15
CA LEU A 470 -25.41 38.38 4.42
C LEU A 470 -26.10 39.03 3.21
N LEU A 471 -26.85 38.25 2.44
CA LEU A 471 -27.57 38.75 1.27
C LEU A 471 -28.81 39.55 1.66
N ALA A 472 -29.50 39.20 2.73
CA ALA A 472 -30.63 39.99 3.26
C ALA A 472 -30.19 41.38 3.77
N ALA A 473 -28.96 41.52 4.25
CA ALA A 473 -28.36 42.77 4.72
C ALA A 473 -27.54 43.51 3.63
N ALA A 474 -27.40 42.93 2.44
CA ALA A 474 -26.54 43.47 1.40
C ALA A 474 -27.11 44.79 0.80
N PRO A 475 -26.28 45.82 0.67
CA PRO A 475 -26.72 47.10 0.08
C PRO A 475 -27.07 46.91 -1.41
N ASN A 476 -28.14 47.52 -1.85
CA ASN A 476 -28.58 47.51 -3.24
C ASN A 476 -28.89 46.10 -3.82
N VAL A 477 -29.13 45.11 -3.00
CA VAL A 477 -29.60 43.76 -3.37
C VAL A 477 -30.96 43.53 -2.78
N THR A 478 -31.91 43.02 -3.55
CA THR A 478 -33.23 42.65 -3.03
C THR A 478 -33.34 41.12 -2.98
N LEU A 479 -33.23 40.53 -1.80
CA LEU A 479 -33.50 39.10 -1.61
C LEU A 479 -35.03 38.88 -1.55
N VAL A 480 -35.58 38.17 -2.55
CA VAL A 480 -37.02 38.00 -2.77
C VAL A 480 -37.53 36.73 -2.10
N SER A 481 -36.81 35.61 -2.27
CA SER A 481 -37.21 34.31 -1.73
C SER A 481 -36.02 33.39 -1.58
N LEU A 482 -36.23 32.33 -0.80
CA LEU A 482 -35.25 31.26 -0.51
C LEU A 482 -35.73 29.96 -1.15
N PHE A 483 -34.79 29.17 -1.66
CA PHE A 483 -35.03 27.84 -2.21
C PHE A 483 -34.24 26.82 -1.43
N SER A 484 -34.94 25.87 -0.80
CA SER A 484 -34.36 24.87 0.07
C SER A 484 -34.23 23.54 -0.65
N PRO A 485 -33.02 23.04 -0.92
CA PRO A 485 -32.80 21.66 -1.31
C PRO A 485 -32.99 20.71 -0.13
N GLU A 486 -32.59 19.45 -0.27
CA GLU A 486 -32.57 18.45 0.79
C GLU A 486 -31.91 18.98 2.08
N HIS A 487 -32.35 18.53 3.24
CA HIS A 487 -31.94 18.91 4.62
C HIS A 487 -32.37 20.30 5.11
N GLY A 488 -33.14 21.06 4.34
CA GLY A 488 -33.72 22.33 4.80
C GLY A 488 -32.77 23.50 4.86
N ILE A 489 -33.33 24.70 4.98
CA ILE A 489 -32.59 25.95 4.80
C ILE A 489 -31.59 26.23 5.91
N ARG A 490 -31.88 25.84 7.16
CA ARG A 490 -31.01 26.08 8.32
C ARG A 490 -30.52 24.77 8.99
N GLY A 491 -30.79 23.60 8.36
CA GLY A 491 -30.11 22.34 8.65
C GLY A 491 -30.50 21.62 9.93
N VAL A 492 -31.75 21.13 10.04
CA VAL A 492 -32.13 20.28 11.20
C VAL A 492 -33.02 19.08 10.82
N LEU A 493 -33.48 18.93 9.59
CA LEU A 493 -34.51 17.94 9.26
C LEU A 493 -34.12 17.05 8.08
N ASP A 494 -34.14 15.75 8.33
CA ASP A 494 -33.95 14.67 7.33
C ASP A 494 -35.34 14.21 6.78
N ALA A 495 -36.23 15.15 6.49
CA ALA A 495 -37.57 14.87 6.03
C ALA A 495 -37.97 15.78 4.86
N LYS A 496 -38.97 15.35 4.08
CA LYS A 496 -39.60 16.20 3.07
C LYS A 496 -40.08 17.49 3.71
N ILE A 497 -39.56 18.62 3.28
CA ILE A 497 -39.80 19.92 3.88
C ILE A 497 -40.89 20.63 3.06
N ALA A 498 -41.99 21.04 3.70
CA ALA A 498 -42.99 21.90 3.08
C ALA A 498 -42.46 23.34 2.94
N SER A 499 -42.98 24.08 1.96
CA SER A 499 -42.69 25.51 1.85
C SER A 499 -43.18 26.25 3.11
N SER A 500 -42.37 27.19 3.58
CA SER A 500 -42.54 27.90 4.84
C SER A 500 -41.98 29.33 4.78
N MET A 501 -41.92 30.01 5.93
CA MET A 501 -41.30 31.35 6.02
C MET A 501 -40.03 31.26 6.86
N ASP A 502 -38.96 31.90 6.45
CA ASP A 502 -37.76 32.04 7.27
C ASP A 502 -38.06 32.96 8.46
N GLU A 503 -37.85 32.46 9.67
CA GLU A 503 -38.22 33.20 10.91
C GLU A 503 -37.43 34.51 11.07
N ARG A 504 -36.19 34.57 10.55
CA ARG A 504 -35.30 35.70 10.73
C ARG A 504 -35.51 36.77 9.66
N THR A 505 -35.52 36.38 8.40
CA THR A 505 -35.65 37.33 7.28
C THR A 505 -37.10 37.62 6.86
N LYS A 506 -38.05 36.80 7.34
CA LYS A 506 -39.46 36.85 6.93
C LYS A 506 -39.69 36.61 5.45
N LEU A 507 -38.74 35.96 4.78
CA LEU A 507 -38.85 35.63 3.37
C LEU A 507 -39.49 34.24 3.17
N PRO A 508 -40.22 34.06 2.05
CA PRO A 508 -40.76 32.74 1.72
C PRO A 508 -39.66 31.75 1.40
N ILE A 509 -39.78 30.53 1.92
CA ILE A 509 -38.93 29.37 1.63
C ILE A 509 -39.72 28.46 0.69
N HIS A 510 -39.23 28.25 -0.51
CA HIS A 510 -39.74 27.27 -1.46
C HIS A 510 -38.94 25.98 -1.35
N SER A 511 -39.63 24.87 -1.09
CA SER A 511 -38.96 23.55 -1.03
C SER A 511 -38.68 23.02 -2.44
N LEU A 512 -37.44 22.65 -2.70
CA LEU A 512 -37.00 21.87 -3.85
C LEU A 512 -36.75 20.40 -3.52
N TYR A 513 -37.29 19.94 -2.38
CA TYR A 513 -37.23 18.55 -1.93
C TYR A 513 -38.57 18.14 -1.30
N GLY A 514 -39.59 18.03 -2.13
CA GLY A 514 -40.95 17.75 -1.67
C GLY A 514 -41.91 17.46 -2.82
N ALA A 515 -42.85 18.39 -3.05
CA ALA A 515 -43.80 18.30 -4.15
C ALA A 515 -43.15 18.50 -5.53
N THR A 516 -42.04 19.22 -5.56
CA THR A 516 -41.21 19.43 -6.77
C THR A 516 -39.74 19.50 -6.40
N ASN A 517 -38.88 19.06 -7.34
CA ASN A 517 -37.44 19.22 -7.24
C ASN A 517 -36.94 20.37 -8.14
N ARG A 518 -37.85 21.08 -8.80
CA ARG A 518 -37.56 22.19 -9.72
C ARG A 518 -38.28 23.47 -9.30
N PRO A 519 -37.65 24.63 -9.40
CA PRO A 519 -38.37 25.90 -9.25
C PRO A 519 -39.51 26.02 -10.25
N THR A 520 -40.72 26.36 -9.77
CA THR A 520 -41.87 26.61 -10.64
C THR A 520 -41.93 28.09 -11.07
N THR A 521 -42.78 28.43 -12.06
CA THR A 521 -42.96 29.81 -12.53
C THR A 521 -43.44 30.71 -11.39
N GLU A 522 -44.32 30.23 -10.53
CA GLU A 522 -44.87 30.98 -9.40
C GLU A 522 -43.76 31.24 -8.34
N MET A 523 -42.90 30.28 -8.07
CA MET A 523 -41.78 30.42 -7.13
C MET A 523 -40.74 31.45 -7.63
N LEU A 524 -40.61 31.61 -8.95
CA LEU A 524 -39.67 32.52 -9.58
C LEU A 524 -40.24 33.90 -9.86
N ALA A 525 -41.49 34.17 -9.49
CA ALA A 525 -42.13 35.44 -9.73
C ALA A 525 -41.36 36.60 -9.05
N GLY A 526 -41.06 37.65 -9.83
CA GLY A 526 -40.37 38.84 -9.34
C GLY A 526 -38.85 38.67 -9.10
N ILE A 527 -38.25 37.57 -9.54
CA ILE A 527 -36.80 37.31 -9.51
C ILE A 527 -36.21 37.55 -10.88
N ASP A 528 -35.06 38.21 -10.96
CA ASP A 528 -34.28 38.38 -12.19
C ASP A 528 -32.96 37.58 -12.18
N THR A 529 -32.53 37.14 -10.98
CA THR A 529 -31.28 36.45 -10.79
C THR A 529 -31.44 35.35 -9.74
N LEU A 530 -30.98 34.14 -10.04
CA LEU A 530 -30.84 33.06 -9.06
C LEU A 530 -29.40 32.98 -8.56
N VAL A 531 -29.22 32.94 -7.26
CA VAL A 531 -27.91 32.75 -6.61
C VAL A 531 -27.88 31.35 -6.00
N VAL A 532 -26.88 30.54 -6.33
CA VAL A 532 -26.70 29.20 -5.81
C VAL A 532 -25.50 29.19 -4.87
N ASP A 533 -25.72 28.81 -3.63
CA ASP A 533 -24.66 28.64 -2.60
C ASP A 533 -24.86 27.35 -1.83
N LEU A 534 -24.25 26.29 -2.34
CA LEU A 534 -24.32 24.92 -1.81
C LEU A 534 -22.94 24.31 -1.75
N GLN A 535 -22.62 23.60 -0.66
CA GLN A 535 -21.41 22.80 -0.54
C GLN A 535 -21.69 21.37 -1.01
N ASP A 536 -21.15 21.00 -2.15
CA ASP A 536 -21.14 19.61 -2.61
C ASP A 536 -20.11 18.78 -1.84
N ILE A 537 -20.25 17.45 -1.85
CA ILE A 537 -19.31 16.53 -1.21
C ILE A 537 -18.30 15.89 -2.19
N GLY A 538 -18.37 16.24 -3.47
CA GLY A 538 -17.44 15.75 -4.51
C GLY A 538 -17.85 14.43 -5.16
N THR A 539 -19.09 13.97 -4.94
CA THR A 539 -19.57 12.69 -5.47
C THR A 539 -20.86 12.84 -6.26
N ARG A 540 -20.95 12.13 -7.41
CA ARG A 540 -22.07 12.18 -8.36
C ARG A 540 -23.45 11.88 -7.76
N PHE A 541 -23.51 11.02 -6.75
CA PHE A 541 -24.78 10.60 -6.15
C PHE A 541 -25.33 11.60 -5.13
N TYR A 542 -24.61 12.70 -4.86
CA TYR A 542 -25.08 13.74 -3.96
C TYR A 542 -26.01 14.72 -4.69
N THR A 543 -27.16 15.03 -4.09
CA THR A 543 -28.27 15.65 -4.78
C THR A 543 -28.08 17.15 -5.12
N TYR A 544 -27.11 17.82 -4.51
CA TYR A 544 -26.95 19.29 -4.67
C TYR A 544 -26.49 19.68 -6.08
N MET A 545 -25.64 18.89 -6.72
CA MET A 545 -25.29 19.12 -8.11
C MET A 545 -26.50 18.96 -9.06
N THR A 546 -27.40 18.00 -8.77
CA THR A 546 -28.63 17.83 -9.54
C THR A 546 -29.60 18.98 -9.31
N THR A 547 -29.74 19.43 -8.06
CA THR A 547 -30.54 20.62 -7.73
C THR A 547 -30.03 21.84 -8.48
N MET A 548 -28.72 22.09 -8.52
CA MET A 548 -28.12 23.17 -9.29
C MET A 548 -28.42 23.04 -10.80
N ALA A 549 -28.31 21.83 -11.36
CA ALA A 549 -28.63 21.59 -12.76
C ALA A 549 -30.09 21.94 -13.09
N TYR A 550 -31.01 21.51 -12.23
CA TYR A 550 -32.42 21.87 -12.40
C TYR A 550 -32.69 23.39 -12.30
N VAL A 551 -31.97 24.07 -11.41
CA VAL A 551 -32.03 25.55 -11.29
C VAL A 551 -31.50 26.22 -12.55
N LEU A 552 -30.42 25.74 -13.14
CA LEU A 552 -29.84 26.23 -14.38
C LEU A 552 -30.83 26.08 -15.56
N GLU A 553 -31.45 24.92 -15.72
CA GLU A 553 -32.42 24.64 -16.78
C GLU A 553 -33.66 25.54 -16.65
N GLU A 554 -34.21 25.68 -15.43
CA GLU A 554 -35.39 26.53 -15.20
C GLU A 554 -35.08 28.03 -15.38
N ALA A 555 -33.86 28.44 -15.00
CA ALA A 555 -33.39 29.80 -15.22
C ALA A 555 -33.22 30.10 -16.72
N ALA A 556 -32.62 29.19 -17.48
CA ALA A 556 -32.43 29.33 -18.93
C ALA A 556 -33.75 29.42 -19.67
N ALA A 557 -34.73 28.56 -19.34
CA ALA A 557 -36.06 28.61 -19.94
C ALA A 557 -36.77 29.95 -19.74
N ARG A 558 -36.43 30.71 -18.68
CA ARG A 558 -37.01 31.99 -18.31
C ARG A 558 -36.09 33.20 -18.51
N LYS A 559 -34.90 32.96 -19.08
CA LYS A 559 -33.87 33.99 -19.32
C LYS A 559 -33.45 34.71 -18.04
N LEU A 560 -33.44 34.01 -16.90
CA LEU A 560 -32.93 34.51 -15.64
C LEU A 560 -31.41 34.37 -15.59
N LYS A 561 -30.73 35.30 -14.93
CA LYS A 561 -29.31 35.20 -14.65
C LYS A 561 -29.09 34.18 -13.52
N VAL A 562 -28.01 33.40 -13.63
CA VAL A 562 -27.57 32.53 -12.52
C VAL A 562 -26.17 32.95 -12.07
N VAL A 563 -25.97 33.01 -10.76
CA VAL A 563 -24.67 33.23 -10.10
C VAL A 563 -24.41 32.08 -9.15
N VAL A 564 -23.36 31.33 -9.38
CA VAL A 564 -22.92 30.27 -8.48
C VAL A 564 -21.82 30.81 -7.57
N LEU A 565 -22.06 30.79 -6.27
CA LEU A 565 -21.07 31.13 -5.26
C LEU A 565 -20.21 29.89 -5.00
N ASP A 566 -19.08 29.83 -5.70
CA ASP A 566 -18.26 28.63 -5.78
C ASP A 566 -17.62 28.25 -4.44
N ARG A 567 -17.45 26.94 -4.24
CA ARG A 567 -16.87 26.33 -3.04
C ARG A 567 -15.90 25.22 -3.43
N PRO A 568 -14.78 25.05 -2.68
CA PRO A 568 -13.83 24.00 -2.96
C PRO A 568 -14.48 22.61 -2.81
N ASN A 569 -14.04 21.66 -3.65
CA ASN A 569 -14.43 20.27 -3.51
C ASN A 569 -13.74 19.67 -2.27
N PRO A 570 -14.49 19.16 -1.27
CA PRO A 570 -13.93 18.75 0.03
C PRO A 570 -13.05 17.50 -0.05
N ILE A 571 -13.22 16.69 -1.08
CA ILE A 571 -12.38 15.50 -1.32
C ILE A 571 -11.28 15.73 -2.35
N GLY A 572 -11.03 17.00 -2.70
CA GLY A 572 -9.94 17.45 -3.58
C GLY A 572 -10.30 17.49 -5.06
N GLY A 573 -9.50 18.24 -5.82
CA GLY A 573 -9.71 18.55 -7.23
C GLY A 573 -8.82 17.79 -8.21
N VAL A 574 -8.21 16.65 -7.80
CA VAL A 574 -7.18 15.95 -8.59
C VAL A 574 -7.58 14.53 -8.96
N LEU A 575 -8.30 13.82 -8.08
CA LEU A 575 -8.61 12.40 -8.25
C LEU A 575 -10.02 12.21 -8.81
N ILE A 576 -10.11 11.55 -9.95
CA ILE A 576 -11.36 11.12 -10.57
C ILE A 576 -11.45 9.61 -10.38
N GLU A 577 -12.58 9.11 -9.82
CA GLU A 577 -12.73 7.70 -9.46
C GLU A 577 -14.14 7.18 -9.74
N GLY A 578 -14.21 5.91 -10.11
CA GLY A 578 -15.45 5.18 -10.38
C GLY A 578 -15.97 5.35 -11.80
N PRO A 579 -16.91 4.47 -12.22
CA PRO A 579 -17.48 4.48 -13.56
C PRO A 579 -18.37 5.70 -13.80
N ALA A 580 -18.56 6.06 -15.06
CA ALA A 580 -19.63 6.95 -15.50
C ALA A 580 -21.01 6.33 -15.20
N LEU A 581 -22.04 7.16 -15.21
CA LEU A 581 -23.42 6.72 -14.99
C LEU A 581 -24.01 6.16 -16.30
N ASP A 582 -24.72 5.03 -16.21
CA ASP A 582 -25.49 4.54 -17.32
C ASP A 582 -26.62 5.51 -17.66
N GLN A 583 -26.83 5.76 -18.94
CA GLN A 583 -27.89 6.68 -19.39
C GLN A 583 -29.30 6.27 -18.91
N THR A 584 -29.51 4.98 -18.71
CA THR A 584 -30.78 4.42 -18.20
C THR A 584 -30.95 4.63 -16.69
N ALA A 585 -29.88 4.99 -15.96
CA ALA A 585 -29.89 5.21 -14.52
C ALA A 585 -29.91 6.71 -14.12
N VAL A 586 -30.10 7.62 -15.10
CA VAL A 586 -30.18 9.05 -14.84
C VAL A 586 -31.40 9.39 -14.00
N GLY A 587 -31.18 10.08 -12.88
CA GLY A 587 -32.21 10.44 -11.91
C GLY A 587 -31.77 11.54 -10.96
N PHE A 588 -32.52 11.78 -9.90
CA PHE A 588 -32.22 12.85 -8.94
C PHE A 588 -30.89 12.62 -8.19
N THR A 589 -30.51 11.38 -7.94
CA THR A 589 -29.24 10.98 -7.32
C THR A 589 -28.10 10.76 -8.33
N GLY A 590 -28.27 11.17 -9.58
CA GLY A 590 -27.27 11.02 -10.64
C GLY A 590 -27.79 11.62 -11.93
N TYR A 591 -27.59 12.90 -12.14
CA TYR A 591 -28.16 13.63 -13.28
C TYR A 591 -27.19 13.79 -14.47
N PHE A 592 -25.90 13.56 -14.22
CA PHE A 592 -24.84 13.73 -15.20
C PHE A 592 -24.32 12.37 -15.69
N PRO A 593 -24.72 11.86 -16.86
CA PRO A 593 -24.37 10.53 -17.32
C PRO A 593 -22.86 10.36 -17.61
N THR A 594 -22.17 11.41 -17.97
CA THR A 594 -20.71 11.41 -18.24
C THR A 594 -19.88 11.49 -16.97
N MET A 595 -20.51 11.76 -15.81
CA MET A 595 -19.82 12.02 -14.56
C MET A 595 -19.39 10.74 -13.84
N PRO A 596 -18.12 10.60 -13.44
CA PRO A 596 -17.66 9.51 -12.57
C PRO A 596 -18.20 9.67 -11.15
N ILE A 597 -18.07 8.64 -10.32
CA ILE A 597 -18.55 8.68 -8.92
C ILE A 597 -17.89 9.83 -8.15
N ARG A 598 -16.56 9.96 -8.21
CA ARG A 598 -15.80 11.08 -7.70
C ARG A 598 -15.39 11.97 -8.86
N HIS A 599 -15.89 13.20 -8.91
CA HIS A 599 -15.75 14.05 -10.09
C HIS A 599 -14.68 15.15 -9.98
N SER A 600 -14.15 15.42 -8.80
CA SER A 600 -13.08 16.41 -8.55
C SER A 600 -13.36 17.87 -8.98
N LEU A 601 -14.57 18.19 -9.35
CA LEU A 601 -14.98 19.54 -9.77
C LEU A 601 -15.59 20.33 -8.60
N THR A 602 -15.42 21.66 -8.61
CA THR A 602 -16.17 22.57 -7.73
C THR A 602 -17.59 22.77 -8.25
N MET A 603 -18.48 23.35 -7.45
CA MET A 603 -19.86 23.66 -7.89
C MET A 603 -19.87 24.62 -9.07
N GLY A 604 -18.96 25.60 -9.11
CA GLY A 604 -18.83 26.54 -10.24
C GLY A 604 -18.32 25.85 -11.51
N GLU A 605 -17.38 24.93 -11.39
CA GLU A 605 -16.89 24.10 -12.50
C GLU A 605 -17.97 23.16 -13.03
N LEU A 606 -18.74 22.51 -12.13
CA LEU A 606 -19.90 21.70 -12.51
C LEU A 606 -20.96 22.50 -13.25
N ALA A 607 -21.24 23.71 -12.80
CA ALA A 607 -22.19 24.59 -13.47
C ALA A 607 -21.74 24.97 -14.90
N LYS A 608 -20.44 25.26 -15.10
CA LYS A 608 -19.85 25.52 -16.41
C LYS A 608 -19.91 24.30 -17.32
N LEU A 609 -19.50 23.13 -16.79
CA LEU A 609 -19.56 21.87 -17.53
C LEU A 609 -20.98 21.56 -17.98
N PHE A 610 -21.96 21.69 -17.08
CA PHE A 610 -23.35 21.43 -17.37
C PHE A 610 -23.91 22.38 -18.43
N ASN A 611 -23.58 23.68 -18.33
CA ASN A 611 -23.99 24.70 -19.31
C ASN A 611 -23.40 24.38 -20.71
N GLU A 612 -22.15 23.94 -20.78
CA GLU A 612 -21.50 23.55 -22.03
C GLU A 612 -22.11 22.28 -22.64
N GLU A 613 -22.38 21.27 -21.85
CA GLU A 613 -22.99 20.01 -22.31
C GLU A 613 -24.43 20.19 -22.77
N ARG A 614 -25.22 21.02 -22.10
CA ARG A 614 -26.64 21.25 -22.38
C ARG A 614 -26.90 22.44 -23.30
N LYS A 615 -25.91 23.31 -23.49
CA LYS A 615 -26.00 24.53 -24.31
C LYS A 615 -27.18 25.42 -23.89
N ILE A 616 -27.31 25.67 -22.60
CA ILE A 616 -28.37 26.47 -21.99
C ILE A 616 -27.86 27.84 -21.52
#